data_4815b1f795c4d21af0f5490187f9c511
#
_entry.id   4815b1f795c4d21af0f5490187f9c511
#
_cell.length_a   1.000
_cell.length_b   1.000
_cell.length_c   1.000
_cell.angle_alpha   90.00
_cell.angle_beta   90.00
_cell.angle_gamma   90.00
#
_symmetry.space_group_name_H-M   'P 1'
#
loop_
_entity.id
_entity.type
_entity.pdbx_description
1 polymer ?
#
loop_
_entity_poly.entity_id
_entity_poly.type
_entity_poly.pdbx_seq_one_letter_code
_entity_poly.pdbx_strand_id
1 'polypeptide(L)'
;KNYSEESPGYVIQSWMRSRNTLDFLRQWEMAENPDFNDAACKELMQQARSSSLTITPSLWVKRTHAIGMIVKQGKGGGVTAHSEIALDFHLWLDPAMRVTMVRLAGQEQQ
;
A
#
# COMPACT_ATOMS: atom_id res chain seq x y z
N LYS A 1 4.80 -15.41 -5.07
CA LYS A 1 3.75 -15.98 -5.86
C LYS A 1 2.48 -15.13 -5.90
N ASN A 2 2.06 -14.65 -4.75
CA ASN A 2 0.94 -13.73 -4.67
C ASN A 2 1.40 -12.28 -4.68
N TYR A 3 2.63 -12.04 -5.09
CA TYR A 3 3.21 -10.71 -5.08
C TYR A 3 3.49 -10.26 -6.51
N SER A 4 3.39 -8.93 -6.70
CA SER A 4 3.60 -8.29 -7.99
C SER A 4 5.08 -8.26 -8.35
N GLU A 5 5.35 -7.81 -9.57
CA GLU A 5 6.70 -7.42 -9.95
C GLU A 5 7.12 -6.18 -9.18
N GLU A 6 8.42 -5.95 -9.10
CA GLU A 6 8.94 -4.79 -8.38
C GLU A 6 8.53 -3.48 -9.04
N SER A 7 8.24 -2.49 -8.19
CA SER A 7 8.04 -1.11 -8.62
C SER A 7 9.06 -0.23 -7.90
N PRO A 8 9.47 0.89 -8.53
CA PRO A 8 10.38 1.80 -7.86
C PRO A 8 9.76 2.36 -6.58
N GLY A 9 10.57 2.45 -5.53
CA GLY A 9 10.08 2.91 -4.24
C GLY A 9 9.45 4.29 -4.28
N TYR A 10 9.99 5.20 -5.12
CA TYR A 10 9.46 6.58 -5.17
C TYR A 10 8.07 6.63 -5.77
N VAL A 11 7.74 5.71 -6.67
CA VAL A 11 6.40 5.64 -7.24
C VAL A 11 5.39 5.14 -6.20
N ILE A 12 5.77 4.09 -5.48
CA ILE A 12 4.94 3.56 -4.40
C ILE A 12 4.75 4.62 -3.32
N GLN A 13 5.82 5.36 -3.00
CA GLN A 13 5.74 6.41 -2.01
C GLN A 13 4.75 7.50 -2.40
N SER A 14 4.68 7.85 -3.68
CA SER A 14 3.70 8.83 -4.16
C SER A 14 2.27 8.35 -3.93
N TRP A 15 2.02 7.08 -4.21
CA TRP A 15 0.70 6.47 -3.96
C TRP A 15 0.37 6.47 -2.47
N MET A 16 1.37 6.27 -1.61
CA MET A 16 1.19 6.22 -0.16
C MET A 16 0.98 7.59 0.49
N ARG A 17 1.07 8.69 -0.27
CA ARG A 17 0.85 10.02 0.31
C ARG A 17 -0.60 10.27 0.70
N SER A 18 -1.52 9.58 0.07
CA SER A 18 -2.94 9.74 0.34
C SER A 18 -3.31 9.03 1.64
N ARG A 19 -4.06 9.72 2.50
CA ARG A 19 -4.57 9.09 3.70
C ARG A 19 -5.45 7.90 3.37
N ASN A 20 -6.22 8.00 2.29
CA ASN A 20 -7.07 6.91 1.85
C ASN A 20 -6.26 5.66 1.53
N THR A 21 -5.10 5.84 0.90
CA THR A 21 -4.21 4.72 0.61
C THR A 21 -3.69 4.08 1.89
N LEU A 22 -3.30 4.91 2.85
CA LEU A 22 -2.80 4.39 4.13
C LEU A 22 -3.90 3.64 4.89
N ASP A 23 -5.12 4.17 4.85
CA ASP A 23 -6.25 3.48 5.48
C ASP A 23 -6.53 2.15 4.80
N PHE A 24 -6.45 2.09 3.47
CA PHE A 24 -6.60 0.86 2.72
C PHE A 24 -5.53 -0.17 3.14
N LEU A 25 -4.27 0.25 3.19
CA LEU A 25 -3.18 -0.63 3.59
C LEU A 25 -3.39 -1.14 5.02
N ARG A 26 -3.82 -0.26 5.91
CA ARG A 26 -4.10 -0.63 7.29
C ARG A 26 -5.20 -1.69 7.38
N GLN A 27 -6.31 -1.46 6.68
CA GLN A 27 -7.43 -2.40 6.69
C GLN A 27 -7.01 -3.75 6.13
N TRP A 28 -6.24 -3.74 5.05
CA TRP A 28 -5.76 -4.98 4.46
C TRP A 28 -4.88 -5.75 5.45
N GLU A 29 -3.94 -5.05 6.09
CA GLU A 29 -3.04 -5.71 7.04
C GLU A 29 -3.80 -6.25 8.23
N MET A 30 -4.75 -5.50 8.76
CA MET A 30 -5.53 -5.96 9.90
C MET A 30 -6.33 -7.21 9.58
N ALA A 31 -6.76 -7.36 8.34
CA ALA A 31 -7.51 -8.53 7.92
C ALA A 31 -6.61 -9.76 7.70
N GLU A 32 -5.38 -9.53 7.22
CA GLU A 32 -4.53 -10.63 6.75
C GLU A 32 -3.30 -10.91 7.61
N ASN A 33 -2.95 -9.99 8.50
CA ASN A 33 -1.67 -10.05 9.22
C ASN A 33 -1.89 -9.99 10.72
N PRO A 34 -1.87 -11.14 11.42
CA PRO A 34 -2.08 -11.14 12.87
C PRO A 34 -0.98 -10.42 13.64
N ASP A 35 0.18 -10.22 13.03
CA ASP A 35 1.30 -9.55 13.70
C ASP A 35 1.41 -8.07 13.34
N PHE A 36 0.38 -7.51 12.68
CA PHE A 36 0.40 -6.11 12.31
C PHE A 36 0.35 -5.22 13.55
N ASN A 37 1.25 -4.25 13.61
CA ASN A 37 1.32 -3.32 14.74
C ASN A 37 0.46 -2.09 14.44
N ASP A 38 -0.82 -2.18 14.79
CA ASP A 38 -1.76 -1.11 14.53
C ASP A 38 -1.47 0.15 15.32
N ALA A 39 -0.95 0.01 16.53
CA ALA A 39 -0.58 1.17 17.33
C ALA A 39 0.51 1.99 16.64
N ALA A 40 1.52 1.31 16.11
CA ALA A 40 2.58 1.99 15.35
C ALA A 40 2.03 2.61 14.08
N CYS A 41 1.08 1.95 13.43
CA CYS A 41 0.43 2.49 12.23
C CYS A 41 -0.26 3.82 12.54
N LYS A 42 -1.06 3.85 13.58
CA LYS A 42 -1.77 5.07 13.96
C LYS A 42 -0.80 6.18 14.31
N GLU A 43 0.28 5.84 14.99
CA GLU A 43 1.31 6.82 15.33
C GLU A 43 1.97 7.41 14.10
N LEU A 44 2.32 6.56 13.13
CA LEU A 44 2.90 7.03 11.87
C LEU A 44 1.95 7.96 11.14
N MET A 45 0.68 7.58 11.05
CA MET A 45 -0.31 8.38 10.33
C MET A 45 -0.51 9.73 11.01
N GLN A 46 -0.46 9.76 12.34
CA GLN A 46 -0.56 11.00 13.07
C GLN A 46 0.66 11.87 12.86
N GLN A 47 1.86 11.30 12.89
CA GLN A 47 3.08 12.05 12.64
C GLN A 47 3.12 12.62 11.24
N ALA A 48 2.63 11.88 10.25
CA ALA A 48 2.57 12.37 8.88
C ALA A 48 1.62 13.56 8.75
N ARG A 49 0.59 13.61 9.57
CA ARG A 49 -0.39 14.68 9.54
C ARG A 49 0.05 15.91 10.33
N SER A 50 0.70 15.71 11.49
CA SER A 50 1.05 16.80 12.39
C SER A 50 2.45 17.36 12.17
N SER A 51 3.31 16.64 11.47
CA SER A 51 4.64 17.11 11.13
C SER A 51 4.91 16.67 9.69
N SER A 52 6.00 17.10 9.11
CA SER A 52 6.27 16.81 7.69
C SER A 52 6.79 15.41 7.43
N LEU A 53 6.50 14.47 8.30
CA LEU A 53 6.98 13.10 8.12
C LEU A 53 6.43 12.50 6.83
N THR A 54 7.33 11.98 6.01
CA THR A 54 6.96 11.24 4.81
C THR A 54 7.03 9.75 5.11
N ILE A 55 5.92 9.04 4.91
CA ILE A 55 5.90 7.61 5.13
C ILE A 55 6.40 6.91 3.88
N THR A 56 7.60 6.34 3.97
CA THR A 56 8.16 5.54 2.88
C THR A 56 7.72 4.10 3.01
N PRO A 57 7.77 3.31 1.92
CA PRO A 57 7.49 1.88 2.04
C PRO A 57 8.34 1.18 3.10
N SER A 58 9.63 1.50 3.17
CA SER A 58 10.52 0.92 4.18
C SER A 58 10.06 1.25 5.58
N LEU A 59 9.73 2.52 5.83
CA LEU A 59 9.30 2.95 7.15
C LEU A 59 8.00 2.25 7.55
N TRP A 60 7.06 2.18 6.60
CA TRP A 60 5.79 1.51 6.83
C TRP A 60 5.99 0.05 7.25
N VAL A 61 6.74 -0.70 6.43
CA VAL A 61 6.96 -2.13 6.69
C VAL A 61 7.69 -2.32 8.02
N LYS A 62 8.72 -1.53 8.25
CA LYS A 62 9.55 -1.68 9.45
C LYS A 62 8.77 -1.40 10.73
N ARG A 63 8.00 -0.32 10.74
CA ARG A 63 7.31 0.14 11.95
C ARG A 63 6.05 -0.67 12.24
N THR A 64 5.33 -1.08 11.22
CA THR A 64 4.04 -1.74 11.40
C THR A 64 4.11 -3.26 11.29
N HIS A 65 5.26 -3.82 10.91
CA HIS A 65 5.43 -5.24 10.65
C HIS A 65 4.51 -5.71 9.52
N ALA A 66 4.27 -4.84 8.54
CA ALA A 66 3.39 -5.14 7.42
C ALA A 66 3.95 -6.27 6.56
N ILE A 67 3.06 -7.08 6.02
CA ILE A 67 3.42 -8.18 5.11
C ILE A 67 2.96 -7.93 3.68
N GLY A 68 2.12 -6.93 3.47
CA GLY A 68 1.55 -6.67 2.15
C GLY A 68 2.53 -6.12 1.14
N MET A 69 3.65 -5.57 1.61
CA MET A 69 4.71 -5.09 0.74
C MET A 69 6.04 -5.63 1.21
N ILE A 70 6.92 -5.93 0.26
CA ILE A 70 8.27 -6.36 0.53
C ILE A 70 9.21 -5.36 -0.10
N VAL A 71 10.09 -4.78 0.72
CA VAL A 71 11.01 -3.74 0.28
C VAL A 71 12.40 -4.34 0.14
N LYS A 72 12.95 -4.25 -1.06
CA LYS A 72 14.31 -4.70 -1.34
C LYS A 72 15.24 -3.52 -1.19
N GLN A 73 16.18 -3.62 -0.28
CA GLN A 73 17.13 -2.56 -0.01
C GLN A 73 18.26 -2.56 -1.03
N GLY A 74 18.88 -1.39 -1.16
CA GLY A 74 20.10 -1.25 -1.93
C GLY A 74 19.89 -0.88 -3.37
N LYS A 75 20.99 -0.94 -4.11
CA LYS A 75 21.04 -0.56 -5.50
C LYS A 75 20.17 -1.52 -6.32
N GLY A 76 19.32 -0.95 -7.15
CA GLY A 76 18.40 -1.76 -7.93
C GLY A 76 17.24 -2.31 -7.14
N GLY A 77 17.08 -1.86 -5.89
CA GLY A 77 15.98 -2.31 -5.06
C GLY A 77 14.66 -1.68 -5.47
N GLY A 78 13.58 -2.29 -5.04
CA GLY A 78 12.24 -1.81 -5.31
C GLY A 78 11.27 -2.42 -4.34
N VAL A 79 9.99 -2.28 -4.63
CA VAL A 79 8.92 -2.76 -3.77
C VAL A 79 8.06 -3.74 -4.54
N THR A 80 7.83 -4.92 -3.95
CA THR A 80 6.81 -5.83 -4.44
C THR A 80 5.64 -5.77 -3.47
N ALA A 81 4.44 -6.00 -3.98
CA ALA A 81 3.24 -5.93 -3.15
C ALA A 81 2.37 -7.14 -3.41
N HIS A 82 1.63 -7.55 -2.37
CA HIS A 82 0.61 -8.57 -2.55
C HIS A 82 -0.30 -8.16 -3.70
N SER A 83 -0.79 -9.15 -4.46
CA SER A 83 -1.53 -8.86 -5.69
C SER A 83 -2.74 -7.96 -5.45
N GLU A 84 -3.40 -8.09 -4.31
CA GLU A 84 -4.55 -7.25 -3.98
C GLU A 84 -4.13 -5.80 -3.74
N ILE A 85 -3.00 -5.61 -3.08
CA ILE A 85 -2.47 -4.27 -2.86
C ILE A 85 -1.95 -3.67 -4.16
N ALA A 86 -1.28 -4.50 -4.97
CA ALA A 86 -0.79 -4.06 -6.27
C ALA A 86 -1.92 -3.61 -7.17
N LEU A 87 -3.07 -4.28 -7.10
CA LEU A 87 -4.22 -3.88 -7.89
C LEU A 87 -4.66 -2.46 -7.56
N ASP A 88 -4.77 -2.14 -6.26
CA ASP A 88 -5.15 -0.79 -5.87
C ASP A 88 -4.16 0.26 -6.39
N PHE A 89 -2.87 -0.04 -6.30
CA PHE A 89 -1.82 0.82 -6.81
C PHE A 89 -1.97 1.04 -8.33
N HIS A 90 -2.22 -0.03 -9.07
CA HIS A 90 -2.40 0.06 -10.52
C HIS A 90 -3.66 0.85 -10.90
N LEU A 91 -4.72 0.70 -10.11
CA LEU A 91 -5.94 1.49 -10.35
C LEU A 91 -5.69 2.97 -10.12
N TRP A 92 -4.82 3.30 -9.16
CA TRP A 92 -4.43 4.68 -8.92
C TRP A 92 -3.60 5.23 -10.08
N LEU A 93 -2.72 4.40 -10.66
CA LEU A 93 -1.89 4.81 -11.78
C LEU A 93 -2.68 4.96 -13.08
N ASP A 94 -3.74 4.16 -13.25
CA ASP A 94 -4.44 4.05 -14.53
C ASP A 94 -5.94 4.23 -14.33
N PRO A 95 -6.45 5.47 -14.47
CA PRO A 95 -7.89 5.72 -14.27
C PRO A 95 -8.79 4.94 -15.21
N ALA A 96 -8.32 4.64 -16.42
CA ALA A 96 -9.13 3.85 -17.36
C ALA A 96 -9.33 2.43 -16.84
N MET A 97 -8.29 1.84 -16.29
CA MET A 97 -8.38 0.53 -15.68
C MET A 97 -9.33 0.57 -14.47
N ARG A 98 -9.28 1.66 -13.73
CA ARG A 98 -10.17 1.83 -12.58
C ARG A 98 -11.62 1.79 -12.99
N VAL A 99 -11.96 2.47 -14.08
CA VAL A 99 -13.34 2.45 -14.61
C VAL A 99 -13.75 1.03 -14.98
N THR A 100 -12.85 0.29 -15.64
CA THR A 100 -13.12 -1.08 -16.03
C THR A 100 -13.42 -1.95 -14.80
N MET A 101 -12.61 -1.83 -13.78
CA MET A 101 -12.78 -2.65 -12.57
C MET A 101 -14.06 -2.30 -11.83
N VAL A 102 -14.40 -1.02 -11.76
CA VAL A 102 -15.64 -0.59 -11.13
C VAL A 102 -16.85 -1.18 -11.86
N ARG A 103 -16.80 -1.18 -13.18
CA ARG A 103 -17.89 -1.74 -13.98
C ARG A 103 -18.04 -3.25 -13.78
N LEU A 104 -16.90 -3.96 -13.71
CA LEU A 104 -16.94 -5.39 -13.47
C LEU A 104 -17.55 -5.70 -12.10
N ALA A 105 -17.17 -4.95 -11.07
CA ALA A 105 -17.72 -5.13 -9.74
C ALA A 105 -19.23 -4.86 -9.72
N GLY A 106 -19.68 -3.85 -10.47
CA GLY A 106 -21.10 -3.55 -10.57
C GLY A 106 -21.87 -4.68 -11.24
N GLN A 107 -21.30 -5.31 -12.25
CA GLN A 107 -21.95 -6.42 -12.92
C GLN A 107 -22.13 -7.62 -12.00
N GLU A 108 -21.17 -7.88 -11.15
CA GLU A 108 -21.25 -9.01 -10.24
C GLU A 108 -22.31 -8.84 -9.17
N GLN A 109 -22.72 -7.62 -8.90
CA GLN A 109 -23.71 -7.33 -7.87
C GLN A 109 -25.14 -7.41 -8.36
N GLN A 110 -25.34 -7.69 -9.63
CA GLN A 110 -26.70 -7.77 -10.19
C GLN A 110 -27.28 -9.20 -10.22
#